data_4bf60ad4dc99ffa4042d1c14b5b2b47d
#
_entry.id   4bf60ad4dc99ffa4042d1c14b5b2b47d
#
_cell.length_a   1.000
_cell.length_b   1.000
_cell.length_c   1.000
_cell.angle_alpha   90.00
_cell.angle_beta   90.00
_cell.angle_gamma   90.00
#
_symmetry.space_group_name_H-M   'P 1'
#
loop_
_entity.id
_entity.type
_entity.pdbx_description
1 polymer ?
#
loop_
_entity_poly.entity_id
_entity_poly.type
_entity_poly.pdbx_seq_one_letter_code
_entity_poly.pdbx_strand_id
1 'polypeptide(L)'
;NEWLRDSPIPSNALSNAIQDFRKSRAAYFRKAEYGKNRPRFASKGDAVQSFRNCSPMRRMEGKRYPLSRKLGSVRIRRRDRIRYPLKSLSSWTVKRENGVYYLVLLFGVDVQPKPPVDGQVGIDLGVKDFLTLSTGEKINYPDRLHQLEEKVRWEQRKLSHRVKGSSNYRKQKAVVAKANAKLRHYRENFQHQLSRRLIEDNQFIGMETLAVQNMTRRAKKKLDESVMPTRNGQSAKRTMNRSILRNGWSSLVDKLAYKSQWCGRTFVQVDRFYPSSRLCHSCGHKYDGLLLSEREWMCESCGTSHDRDVNAALNILGEALRLSQVTQ
;
A
#
# COMPACT_ATOMS: atom_id res chain seq x y z
N ASN A 1 30.08 -29.77 -10.41
CA ASN A 1 29.08 -28.73 -10.86
C ASN A 1 29.62 -27.91 -12.04
N GLU A 2 30.10 -28.60 -13.10
CA GLU A 2 30.64 -27.98 -14.31
C GLU A 2 29.61 -27.06 -15.01
N TRP A 3 28.36 -27.48 -15.09
CA TRP A 3 27.27 -26.68 -15.66
C TRP A 3 27.09 -25.30 -15.01
N LEU A 4 27.50 -25.10 -13.75
CA LEU A 4 27.46 -23.82 -13.06
C LEU A 4 28.60 -22.89 -13.47
N ARG A 5 29.77 -23.43 -13.86
CA ARG A 5 30.90 -22.62 -14.34
C ARG A 5 30.58 -21.96 -15.67
N ASP A 6 29.92 -22.69 -16.56
CA ASP A 6 29.57 -22.24 -17.91
C ASP A 6 28.22 -21.49 -17.94
N SER A 7 27.48 -21.51 -16.84
CA SER A 7 26.22 -20.79 -16.74
C SER A 7 26.44 -19.26 -16.80
N PRO A 8 25.61 -18.52 -17.55
CA PRO A 8 25.64 -17.04 -17.53
C PRO A 8 25.19 -16.45 -16.20
N ILE A 9 24.72 -17.28 -15.26
CA ILE A 9 24.22 -16.83 -13.95
C ILE A 9 25.41 -16.48 -13.04
N PRO A 10 25.47 -15.28 -12.45
CA PRO A 10 26.48 -14.96 -11.46
C PRO A 10 26.35 -15.83 -10.20
N SER A 11 27.45 -16.34 -9.67
CA SER A 11 27.46 -17.17 -8.46
C SER A 11 26.76 -16.52 -7.27
N ASN A 12 26.95 -15.21 -7.10
CA ASN A 12 26.27 -14.43 -6.05
C ASN A 12 24.74 -14.41 -6.19
N ALA A 13 24.20 -14.43 -7.42
CA ALA A 13 22.75 -14.49 -7.61
C ALA A 13 22.18 -15.83 -7.12
N LEU A 14 22.92 -16.92 -7.32
CA LEU A 14 22.54 -18.24 -6.83
C LEU A 14 22.59 -18.31 -5.31
N SER A 15 23.65 -17.81 -4.69
CA SER A 15 23.81 -17.74 -3.23
C SER A 15 22.69 -16.92 -2.61
N ASN A 16 22.32 -15.78 -3.21
CA ASN A 16 21.21 -14.94 -2.76
C ASN A 16 19.87 -15.67 -2.88
N ALA A 17 19.63 -16.41 -3.95
CA ALA A 17 18.40 -17.20 -4.11
C ALA A 17 18.24 -18.24 -3.01
N ILE A 18 19.34 -18.94 -2.65
CA ILE A 18 19.37 -19.89 -1.53
C ILE A 18 19.07 -19.20 -0.20
N GLN A 19 19.68 -18.03 0.06
CA GLN A 19 19.42 -17.27 1.28
C GLN A 19 17.97 -16.77 1.34
N ASP A 20 17.41 -16.29 0.25
CA ASP A 20 16.02 -15.83 0.19
C ASP A 20 15.03 -16.98 0.44
N PHE A 21 15.33 -18.18 -0.10
CA PHE A 21 14.57 -19.39 0.19
C PHE A 21 14.67 -19.79 1.68
N ARG A 22 15.87 -19.78 2.25
CA ARG A 22 16.07 -20.07 3.69
C ARG A 22 15.29 -19.11 4.58
N LYS A 23 15.31 -17.81 4.30
CA LYS A 23 14.52 -16.78 5.02
C LYS A 23 13.03 -17.05 4.88
N SER A 24 12.57 -17.34 3.68
CA SER A 24 11.15 -17.62 3.42
C SER A 24 10.68 -18.89 4.13
N ARG A 25 11.50 -19.94 4.15
CA ARG A 25 11.27 -21.19 4.88
C ARG A 25 11.21 -20.94 6.39
N ALA A 26 12.19 -20.23 6.95
CA ALA A 26 12.22 -19.88 8.36
C ALA A 26 10.98 -19.07 8.79
N ALA A 27 10.55 -18.10 7.97
CA ALA A 27 9.35 -17.32 8.22
C ALA A 27 8.06 -18.16 8.18
N TYR A 28 8.00 -19.20 7.35
CA TYR A 28 6.87 -20.14 7.30
C TYR A 28 6.79 -20.98 8.58
N PHE A 29 7.92 -21.53 9.05
CA PHE A 29 7.95 -22.40 10.24
C PHE A 29 7.79 -21.64 11.56
N ARG A 30 8.14 -20.36 11.62
CA ARG A 30 7.93 -19.54 12.83
C ARG A 30 6.45 -19.29 13.14
N LYS A 31 5.49 -19.91 12.42
CA LYS A 31 4.06 -19.58 12.50
C LYS A 31 3.86 -18.07 12.58
N ALA A 32 4.70 -17.37 11.83
CA ALA A 32 4.76 -15.94 11.97
C ALA A 32 3.35 -15.39 11.79
N GLU A 33 3.00 -14.50 12.64
CA GLU A 33 1.81 -13.65 12.77
C GLU A 33 1.17 -13.17 11.46
N TYR A 34 1.74 -13.49 10.32
CA TYR A 34 1.41 -12.99 8.99
C TYR A 34 0.86 -14.04 8.01
N GLY A 35 0.49 -15.23 8.45
CA GLY A 35 -0.19 -16.23 7.60
C GLY A 35 0.51 -16.48 6.26
N LYS A 36 1.83 -16.51 6.23
CA LYS A 36 2.60 -16.67 5.00
C LYS A 36 2.41 -18.06 4.41
N ASN A 37 2.11 -18.10 3.11
CA ASN A 37 1.99 -19.33 2.36
C ASN A 37 3.32 -20.11 2.35
N ARG A 38 3.22 -21.45 2.21
CA ARG A 38 4.38 -22.33 2.04
C ARG A 38 5.27 -21.80 0.89
N PRO A 39 6.59 -21.72 1.08
CA PRO A 39 7.50 -21.38 0.00
C PRO A 39 7.33 -22.32 -1.19
N ARG A 40 7.24 -21.75 -2.38
CA ARG A 40 7.16 -22.50 -3.63
C ARG A 40 8.29 -22.11 -4.56
N PHE A 41 8.68 -23.01 -5.45
CA PHE A 41 9.61 -22.66 -6.50
C PHE A 41 8.98 -21.64 -7.47
N ALA A 42 9.78 -20.67 -7.91
CA ALA A 42 9.38 -19.76 -8.95
C ALA A 42 9.20 -20.51 -10.27
N SER A 43 8.14 -20.22 -10.99
CA SER A 43 7.84 -20.83 -12.29
C SER A 43 8.22 -19.87 -13.43
N LYS A 44 8.65 -20.43 -14.58
CA LYS A 44 8.86 -19.66 -15.81
C LYS A 44 7.61 -18.87 -16.25
N GLY A 45 6.42 -19.32 -15.86
CA GLY A 45 5.14 -18.68 -16.12
C GLY A 45 4.72 -17.62 -15.10
N ASP A 46 5.49 -17.39 -14.04
CA ASP A 46 5.16 -16.38 -13.03
C ASP A 46 5.22 -14.99 -13.66
N ALA A 47 4.23 -14.16 -13.30
CA ALA A 47 4.10 -12.79 -13.82
C ALA A 47 5.28 -11.89 -13.44
N VAL A 48 5.90 -12.19 -12.30
CA VAL A 48 7.07 -11.49 -11.77
C VAL A 48 8.21 -12.48 -11.66
N GLN A 49 9.32 -12.14 -12.28
CA GLN A 49 10.58 -12.88 -12.19
C GLN A 49 11.67 -11.91 -11.76
N SER A 50 12.49 -12.30 -10.82
CA SER A 50 13.57 -11.44 -10.35
C SER A 50 14.75 -12.25 -9.84
N PHE A 51 15.94 -11.66 -9.95
CA PHE A 51 17.13 -12.14 -9.26
C PHE A 51 17.88 -10.96 -8.65
N ARG A 52 18.44 -11.20 -7.49
CA ARG A 52 19.19 -10.21 -6.71
C ARG A 52 20.68 -10.53 -6.74
N ASN A 53 21.50 -9.49 -6.76
CA ASN A 53 22.92 -9.58 -6.59
C ASN A 53 23.40 -8.53 -5.57
N CYS A 54 24.24 -8.95 -4.64
CA CYS A 54 24.86 -8.09 -3.63
C CYS A 54 26.28 -7.66 -4.00
N SER A 55 26.75 -7.91 -5.23
CA SER A 55 28.07 -7.40 -5.66
C SER A 55 28.03 -5.88 -5.79
N PRO A 56 29.00 -5.18 -5.17
CA PRO A 56 29.08 -3.74 -5.31
C PRO A 56 29.35 -3.34 -6.75
N MET A 57 28.69 -2.31 -7.18
CA MET A 57 28.94 -1.69 -8.49
C MET A 57 29.87 -0.54 -8.35
N ARG A 58 30.88 -0.54 -9.22
CA ARG A 58 31.97 0.40 -9.12
C ARG A 58 31.76 1.68 -9.94
N ARG A 59 31.09 1.61 -11.11
CA ARG A 59 30.96 2.78 -12.00
C ARG A 59 29.82 2.57 -13.01
N MET A 60 29.12 3.64 -13.37
CA MET A 60 28.28 3.69 -14.56
C MET A 60 29.08 4.19 -15.75
N GLU A 61 28.88 3.59 -16.91
CA GLU A 61 29.40 4.06 -18.18
C GLU A 61 28.30 4.78 -18.95
N GLY A 62 28.23 6.09 -18.80
CA GLY A 62 27.15 6.89 -19.37
C GLY A 62 25.78 6.46 -18.87
N LYS A 63 24.94 5.88 -19.76
CA LYS A 63 23.59 5.36 -19.44
C LYS A 63 23.57 3.85 -19.27
N ARG A 64 24.71 3.20 -19.31
CA ARG A 64 24.84 1.76 -19.13
C ARG A 64 25.22 1.43 -17.72
N TYR A 65 24.51 0.43 -17.18
CA TYR A 65 24.72 -0.08 -15.84
C TYR A 65 25.33 -1.48 -15.95
N PRO A 66 26.59 -1.69 -15.54
CA PRO A 66 27.22 -3.01 -15.60
C PRO A 66 26.60 -3.91 -14.53
N LEU A 67 26.02 -5.04 -14.91
CA LEU A 67 25.44 -6.00 -13.99
C LEU A 67 26.49 -6.95 -13.41
N SER A 68 27.27 -7.59 -14.27
CA SER A 68 28.38 -8.47 -13.90
C SER A 68 29.23 -8.75 -15.17
N ARG A 69 30.40 -9.37 -14.96
CA ARG A 69 31.24 -9.82 -16.10
C ARG A 69 30.48 -10.79 -17.01
N LYS A 70 29.66 -11.69 -16.46
CA LYS A 70 28.89 -12.69 -17.22
C LYS A 70 27.64 -12.11 -17.89
N LEU A 71 26.97 -11.12 -17.29
CA LEU A 71 25.72 -10.55 -17.77
C LEU A 71 25.92 -9.28 -18.61
N GLY A 72 27.14 -8.72 -18.62
CA GLY A 72 27.41 -7.47 -19.31
C GLY A 72 26.71 -6.27 -18.67
N SER A 73 26.24 -5.33 -19.49
CA SER A 73 25.63 -4.08 -19.03
C SER A 73 24.23 -3.89 -19.58
N VAL A 74 23.38 -3.20 -18.83
CA VAL A 74 22.01 -2.81 -19.24
C VAL A 74 21.89 -1.31 -19.42
N ARG A 75 21.12 -0.90 -20.42
CA ARG A 75 20.82 0.52 -20.67
C ARG A 75 19.61 0.95 -19.84
N ILE A 76 19.80 1.98 -19.01
CA ILE A 76 18.72 2.59 -18.23
C ILE A 76 18.02 3.67 -19.06
N ARG A 77 16.70 3.77 -18.98
CA ARG A 77 15.93 4.84 -19.61
C ARG A 77 16.27 6.20 -19.00
N ARG A 78 16.33 7.23 -19.83
CA ARG A 78 16.81 8.58 -19.51
C ARG A 78 16.09 9.31 -18.35
N ARG A 79 14.88 8.89 -17.99
CA ARG A 79 14.04 9.61 -17.02
C ARG A 79 14.38 9.29 -15.56
N ASP A 80 15.03 8.16 -15.33
CA ASP A 80 15.34 7.69 -13.98
C ASP A 80 16.76 8.12 -13.61
N ARG A 81 16.87 9.15 -12.76
CA ARG A 81 18.15 9.57 -12.20
C ARG A 81 18.45 8.77 -10.94
N ILE A 82 19.65 8.22 -10.83
CA ILE A 82 20.14 7.66 -9.60
C ILE A 82 20.42 8.82 -8.64
N ARG A 83 19.71 8.86 -7.50
CA ARG A 83 19.75 9.96 -6.55
C ARG A 83 20.90 9.86 -5.55
N TYR A 84 21.38 8.66 -5.32
CA TYR A 84 22.40 8.37 -4.32
C TYR A 84 23.71 7.92 -4.96
N PRO A 85 24.85 8.16 -4.32
CA PRO A 85 26.14 7.75 -4.85
C PRO A 85 26.25 6.22 -4.91
N LEU A 86 26.82 5.69 -5.98
CA LEU A 86 26.94 4.25 -6.19
C LEU A 86 27.75 3.53 -5.09
N LYS A 87 28.63 4.24 -4.39
CA LYS A 87 29.40 3.70 -3.26
C LYS A 87 28.51 3.22 -2.10
N SER A 88 27.33 3.79 -1.94
CA SER A 88 26.35 3.38 -0.92
C SER A 88 25.37 2.29 -1.41
N LEU A 89 25.58 1.75 -2.62
CA LEU A 89 24.75 0.68 -3.14
C LEU A 89 25.01 -0.65 -2.42
N SER A 90 23.98 -1.16 -1.75
CA SER A 90 24.03 -2.43 -1.01
C SER A 90 23.72 -3.64 -1.89
N SER A 91 22.76 -3.50 -2.78
CA SER A 91 22.39 -4.57 -3.73
C SER A 91 21.61 -4.02 -4.91
N TRP A 92 21.56 -4.81 -5.96
CA TRP A 92 20.70 -4.54 -7.09
C TRP A 92 19.89 -5.79 -7.47
N THR A 93 18.72 -5.57 -8.03
CA THR A 93 17.81 -6.62 -8.45
C THR A 93 17.33 -6.33 -9.86
N VAL A 94 17.49 -7.29 -10.76
CA VAL A 94 16.78 -7.25 -12.05
C VAL A 94 15.45 -7.94 -11.86
N LYS A 95 14.38 -7.20 -12.16
CA LYS A 95 12.99 -7.66 -12.06
C LYS A 95 12.35 -7.57 -13.44
N ARG A 96 11.73 -8.66 -13.90
CA ARG A 96 10.85 -8.67 -15.06
C ARG A 96 9.41 -8.74 -14.57
N GLU A 97 8.58 -7.80 -15.00
CA GLU A 97 7.16 -7.76 -14.67
C GLU A 97 6.36 -7.37 -15.92
N ASN A 98 5.42 -8.21 -16.32
CA ASN A 98 4.56 -8.00 -17.50
C ASN A 98 5.35 -7.69 -18.79
N GLY A 99 6.52 -8.31 -18.97
CA GLY A 99 7.40 -8.11 -20.10
C GLY A 99 8.27 -6.84 -20.06
N VAL A 100 8.17 -6.05 -18.98
CA VAL A 100 9.04 -4.88 -18.74
C VAL A 100 10.12 -5.27 -17.74
N TYR A 101 11.36 -4.85 -18.03
CA TYR A 101 12.48 -5.05 -17.12
C TYR A 101 12.72 -3.80 -16.28
N TYR A 102 12.94 -4.03 -14.99
CA TYR A 102 13.28 -3.01 -14.01
C TYR A 102 14.61 -3.35 -13.38
N LEU A 103 15.44 -2.35 -13.19
CA LEU A 103 16.61 -2.44 -12.33
C LEU A 103 16.29 -1.73 -11.01
N VAL A 104 16.20 -2.50 -9.94
CA VAL A 104 15.96 -1.99 -8.59
C VAL A 104 17.30 -1.89 -7.89
N LEU A 105 17.63 -0.70 -7.41
CA LEU A 105 18.86 -0.40 -6.69
C LEU A 105 18.53 -0.13 -5.23
N LEU A 106 19.19 -0.83 -4.32
CA LEU A 106 19.06 -0.64 -2.88
C LEU A 106 20.29 0.08 -2.35
N PHE A 107 20.08 1.27 -1.81
CA PHE A 107 21.14 2.08 -1.22
C PHE A 107 21.04 2.06 0.31
N GLY A 108 22.19 1.94 0.98
CA GLY A 108 22.30 2.30 2.39
C GLY A 108 22.37 3.83 2.49
N VAL A 109 21.39 4.41 3.15
CA VAL A 109 21.29 5.86 3.32
C VAL A 109 21.12 6.15 4.79
N ASP A 110 21.94 7.04 5.29
CA ASP A 110 21.75 7.61 6.62
C ASP A 110 20.71 8.72 6.51
N VAL A 111 19.54 8.47 7.10
CA VAL A 111 18.41 9.38 7.03
C VAL A 111 18.46 10.31 8.24
N GLN A 112 18.72 11.59 7.97
CA GLN A 112 18.70 12.61 9.01
C GLN A 112 17.26 13.12 9.21
N PRO A 113 16.82 13.28 10.48
CA PRO A 113 15.55 13.91 10.79
C PRO A 113 15.45 15.31 10.17
N LYS A 114 14.28 15.66 9.71
CA LYS A 114 14.00 17.02 9.20
C LYS A 114 13.83 17.99 10.38
N PRO A 115 14.06 19.29 10.17
CA PRO A 115 13.72 20.30 11.16
C PRO A 115 12.27 20.13 11.65
N PRO A 116 11.99 20.38 12.95
CA PRO A 116 10.63 20.32 13.47
C PRO A 116 9.73 21.33 12.79
N VAL A 117 8.44 21.05 12.76
CA VAL A 117 7.36 21.93 12.27
C VAL A 117 6.22 21.92 13.29
N ASP A 118 5.40 22.98 13.33
CA ASP A 118 4.37 23.11 14.36
C ASP A 118 3.05 22.39 14.01
N GLY A 119 2.91 21.93 12.77
CA GLY A 119 1.66 21.34 12.28
C GLY A 119 1.28 20.05 13.03
N GLN A 120 -0.02 19.93 13.34
CA GLN A 120 -0.64 18.73 13.92
C GLN A 120 -1.89 18.39 13.14
N VAL A 121 -2.08 17.12 12.79
CA VAL A 121 -3.24 16.71 12.00
C VAL A 121 -3.79 15.36 12.45
N GLY A 122 -5.12 15.30 12.55
CA GLY A 122 -5.90 14.06 12.65
C GLY A 122 -6.43 13.67 11.27
N ILE A 123 -6.45 12.38 10.98
CA ILE A 123 -6.84 11.84 9.69
C ILE A 123 -7.93 10.80 9.88
N ASP A 124 -9.11 11.07 9.32
CA ASP A 124 -10.20 10.12 9.15
C ASP A 124 -10.17 9.51 7.75
N LEU A 125 -10.30 8.18 7.64
CA LEU A 125 -10.25 7.44 6.38
C LEU A 125 -11.66 7.11 5.86
N GLY A 126 -12.05 7.70 4.75
CA GLY A 126 -13.38 7.57 4.19
C GLY A 126 -13.47 6.77 2.88
N VAL A 127 -14.65 6.26 2.58
CA VAL A 127 -14.94 5.60 1.30
C VAL A 127 -15.38 6.61 0.24
N LYS A 128 -16.09 7.67 0.62
CA LYS A 128 -16.54 8.76 -0.23
C LYS A 128 -15.37 9.68 -0.54
N ASP A 129 -14.87 10.34 0.48
CA ASP A 129 -13.63 11.09 0.43
C ASP A 129 -12.50 10.14 0.82
N PHE A 130 -11.35 10.19 0.15
CA PHE A 130 -10.24 9.27 0.40
C PHE A 130 -9.74 9.41 1.83
N LEU A 131 -9.63 10.65 2.30
CA LEU A 131 -9.40 11.00 3.71
C LEU A 131 -9.89 12.42 3.99
N THR A 132 -10.23 12.67 5.26
CA THR A 132 -10.58 13.98 5.79
C THR A 132 -9.58 14.37 6.87
N LEU A 133 -9.08 15.58 6.82
CA LEU A 133 -8.15 16.14 7.79
C LEU A 133 -8.88 16.94 8.87
N SER A 134 -8.32 16.99 10.08
CA SER A 134 -8.82 17.83 11.18
C SER A 134 -8.83 19.34 10.84
N THR A 135 -8.08 19.75 9.81
CA THR A 135 -8.10 21.11 9.25
C THR A 135 -9.36 21.42 8.44
N GLY A 136 -10.24 20.43 8.19
CA GLY A 136 -11.41 20.56 7.31
C GLY A 136 -11.14 20.20 5.85
N GLU A 137 -9.90 20.00 5.45
CA GLU A 137 -9.56 19.58 4.07
C GLU A 137 -10.04 18.16 3.79
N LYS A 138 -10.80 17.97 2.72
CA LYS A 138 -11.22 16.67 2.20
C LYS A 138 -10.44 16.31 0.95
N ILE A 139 -9.71 15.23 1.00
CA ILE A 139 -8.88 14.76 -0.12
C ILE A 139 -9.61 13.63 -0.82
N ASN A 140 -9.93 13.88 -2.08
CA ASN A 140 -10.63 12.94 -2.92
C ASN A 140 -9.68 11.96 -3.62
N TYR A 141 -10.24 10.82 -4.00
CA TYR A 141 -9.56 9.87 -4.85
C TYR A 141 -9.42 10.44 -6.27
N PRO A 142 -8.22 10.55 -6.84
CA PRO A 142 -8.04 11.23 -8.11
C PRO A 142 -8.86 10.61 -9.26
N ASP A 143 -9.50 11.44 -10.09
CA ASP A 143 -10.30 10.98 -11.25
C ASP A 143 -9.53 10.06 -12.18
N ARG A 144 -8.23 10.32 -12.33
CA ARG A 144 -7.36 9.47 -13.13
C ARG A 144 -7.30 8.03 -12.63
N LEU A 145 -7.40 7.80 -11.32
CA LEU A 145 -7.49 6.45 -10.77
C LEU A 145 -8.80 5.78 -11.14
N HIS A 146 -9.93 6.50 -11.11
CA HIS A 146 -11.22 5.99 -11.58
C HIS A 146 -11.16 5.56 -13.05
N GLN A 147 -10.62 6.41 -13.92
CA GLN A 147 -10.43 6.09 -15.34
C GLN A 147 -9.57 4.83 -15.55
N LEU A 148 -8.49 4.68 -14.78
CA LEU A 148 -7.61 3.51 -14.87
C LEU A 148 -8.32 2.25 -14.37
N GLU A 149 -9.14 2.34 -13.34
CA GLU A 149 -9.96 1.21 -12.86
C GLU A 149 -11.01 0.77 -13.87
N GLU A 150 -11.68 1.72 -14.51
CA GLU A 150 -12.63 1.42 -15.57
C GLU A 150 -11.95 0.74 -16.76
N LYS A 151 -10.77 1.21 -17.14
CA LYS A 151 -9.96 0.55 -18.16
C LYS A 151 -9.62 -0.89 -17.78
N VAL A 152 -9.22 -1.14 -16.53
CA VAL A 152 -8.94 -2.50 -16.04
C VAL A 152 -10.20 -3.37 -16.14
N ARG A 153 -11.37 -2.86 -15.69
CA ARG A 153 -12.65 -3.59 -15.78
C ARG A 153 -13.02 -3.93 -17.23
N TRP A 154 -12.84 -2.99 -18.14
CA TRP A 154 -13.11 -3.20 -19.56
C TRP A 154 -12.20 -4.27 -20.17
N GLU A 155 -10.89 -4.22 -19.89
CA GLU A 155 -9.95 -5.23 -20.37
C GLU A 155 -10.22 -6.62 -19.76
N GLN A 156 -10.67 -6.67 -18.51
CA GLN A 156 -11.09 -7.92 -17.86
C GLN A 156 -12.35 -8.51 -18.49
N ARG A 157 -13.34 -7.69 -18.85
CA ARG A 157 -14.53 -8.15 -19.59
C ARG A 157 -14.12 -8.76 -20.92
N LYS A 158 -13.26 -8.10 -21.69
CA LYS A 158 -12.72 -8.68 -22.94
C LYS A 158 -12.03 -10.02 -22.71
N LEU A 159 -11.26 -10.14 -21.62
CA LEU A 159 -10.59 -11.38 -21.28
C LEU A 159 -11.59 -12.51 -20.97
N SER A 160 -12.70 -12.22 -20.29
CA SER A 160 -13.72 -13.22 -19.94
C SER A 160 -14.42 -13.82 -21.16
N HIS A 161 -14.49 -13.08 -22.29
CA HIS A 161 -15.05 -13.55 -23.56
C HIS A 161 -14.03 -14.34 -24.42
N ARG A 162 -12.79 -14.52 -23.98
CA ARG A 162 -11.79 -15.28 -24.73
C ARG A 162 -11.73 -16.73 -24.29
N VAL A 163 -11.53 -17.63 -25.22
CA VAL A 163 -11.35 -19.06 -24.94
C VAL A 163 -10.08 -19.24 -24.11
N LYS A 164 -10.25 -19.76 -22.90
CA LYS A 164 -9.17 -19.97 -21.93
C LYS A 164 -8.06 -20.86 -22.54
N GLY A 165 -6.80 -20.41 -22.44
CA GLY A 165 -5.65 -21.11 -22.99
C GLY A 165 -5.30 -20.75 -24.45
N SER A 166 -6.20 -20.11 -25.22
CA SER A 166 -5.93 -19.69 -26.59
C SER A 166 -4.84 -18.62 -26.68
N SER A 167 -4.27 -18.42 -27.86
CA SER A 167 -3.29 -17.33 -28.13
C SER A 167 -3.90 -15.95 -27.85
N ASN A 168 -5.15 -15.74 -28.26
CA ASN A 168 -5.88 -14.48 -28.02
C ASN A 168 -6.16 -14.26 -26.52
N TYR A 169 -6.44 -15.30 -25.74
CA TYR A 169 -6.56 -15.22 -24.29
C TYR A 169 -5.22 -14.80 -23.66
N ARG A 170 -4.10 -15.39 -24.08
CA ARG A 170 -2.76 -15.05 -23.57
C ARG A 170 -2.39 -13.59 -23.88
N LYS A 171 -2.66 -13.13 -25.10
CA LYS A 171 -2.44 -11.73 -25.51
C LYS A 171 -3.29 -10.78 -24.65
N GLN A 172 -4.58 -11.05 -24.49
CA GLN A 172 -5.49 -10.23 -23.67
C GLN A 172 -5.12 -10.24 -22.19
N LYS A 173 -4.70 -11.39 -21.64
CA LYS A 173 -4.18 -11.51 -20.27
C LYS A 173 -2.99 -10.58 -20.03
N ALA A 174 -2.08 -10.46 -21.01
CA ALA A 174 -0.96 -9.53 -20.91
C ALA A 174 -1.42 -8.05 -20.93
N VAL A 175 -2.44 -7.70 -21.70
CA VAL A 175 -3.05 -6.36 -21.70
C VAL A 175 -3.65 -6.03 -20.33
N VAL A 176 -4.44 -6.95 -19.75
CA VAL A 176 -5.02 -6.81 -18.40
C VAL A 176 -3.91 -6.63 -17.36
N ALA A 177 -2.84 -7.42 -17.43
CA ALA A 177 -1.71 -7.31 -16.51
C ALA A 177 -1.01 -5.93 -16.60
N LYS A 178 -0.81 -5.40 -17.81
CA LYS A 178 -0.26 -4.05 -18.02
C LYS A 178 -1.19 -2.96 -17.49
N ALA A 179 -2.50 -3.08 -17.69
CA ALA A 179 -3.47 -2.12 -17.17
C ALA A 179 -3.48 -2.10 -15.63
N ASN A 180 -3.47 -3.27 -14.99
CA ASN A 180 -3.35 -3.39 -13.53
C ASN A 180 -2.03 -2.80 -13.00
N ALA A 181 -0.91 -3.05 -13.67
CA ALA A 181 0.36 -2.47 -13.28
C ALA A 181 0.34 -0.94 -13.34
N LYS A 182 -0.27 -0.35 -14.39
CA LYS A 182 -0.41 1.09 -14.53
C LYS A 182 -1.27 1.69 -13.41
N LEU A 183 -2.40 1.05 -13.09
CA LEU A 183 -3.27 1.45 -11.97
C LEU A 183 -2.51 1.42 -10.64
N ARG A 184 -1.80 0.31 -10.36
CA ARG A 184 -1.01 0.17 -9.15
C ARG A 184 0.06 1.26 -9.02
N HIS A 185 0.86 1.50 -10.05
CA HIS A 185 1.91 2.51 -10.03
C HIS A 185 1.36 3.92 -9.83
N TYR A 186 0.21 4.23 -10.43
CA TYR A 186 -0.41 5.53 -10.25
C TYR A 186 -0.92 5.72 -8.81
N ARG A 187 -1.55 4.68 -8.23
CA ARG A 187 -1.99 4.69 -6.83
C ARG A 187 -0.81 4.84 -5.86
N GLU A 188 0.24 4.08 -6.07
CA GLU A 188 1.46 4.17 -5.25
C GLU A 188 2.06 5.58 -5.31
N ASN A 189 2.15 6.16 -6.50
CA ASN A 189 2.66 7.52 -6.68
C ASN A 189 1.80 8.55 -5.96
N PHE A 190 0.47 8.48 -6.10
CA PHE A 190 -0.47 9.34 -5.39
C PHE A 190 -0.27 9.26 -3.87
N GLN A 191 -0.24 8.05 -3.32
CA GLN A 191 -0.04 7.85 -1.89
C GLN A 191 1.36 8.30 -1.41
N HIS A 192 2.39 8.16 -2.25
CA HIS A 192 3.72 8.66 -1.92
C HIS A 192 3.77 10.19 -1.88
N GLN A 193 3.10 10.87 -2.82
CA GLN A 193 3.01 12.33 -2.84
C GLN A 193 2.19 12.84 -1.64
N LEU A 194 1.02 12.24 -1.40
CA LEU A 194 0.16 12.60 -0.27
C LEU A 194 0.86 12.39 1.08
N SER A 195 1.42 11.22 1.32
CA SER A 195 2.13 10.96 2.57
C SER A 195 3.39 11.81 2.73
N ARG A 196 4.01 12.25 1.63
CA ARG A 196 5.11 13.22 1.69
C ARG A 196 4.62 14.58 2.16
N ARG A 197 3.54 15.11 1.56
CA ARG A 197 2.92 16.38 1.95
C ARG A 197 2.57 16.38 3.43
N LEU A 198 1.83 15.36 3.89
CA LEU A 198 1.42 15.25 5.30
C LEU A 198 2.60 15.24 6.27
N ILE A 199 3.71 14.58 5.92
CA ILE A 199 4.94 14.55 6.72
C ILE A 199 5.71 15.89 6.67
N GLU A 200 5.65 16.61 5.55
CA GLU A 200 6.31 17.90 5.40
C GLU A 200 5.59 18.99 6.20
N ASP A 201 4.26 18.94 6.23
CA ASP A 201 3.42 19.97 6.84
C ASP A 201 3.19 19.75 8.35
N ASN A 202 3.36 18.52 8.87
CA ASN A 202 2.97 18.19 10.25
C ASN A 202 4.07 17.50 11.05
N GLN A 203 4.25 17.95 12.29
CA GLN A 203 5.09 17.30 13.30
C GLN A 203 4.39 16.10 13.93
N PHE A 204 3.07 16.21 14.11
CA PHE A 204 2.25 15.19 14.74
C PHE A 204 1.11 14.76 13.83
N ILE A 205 0.95 13.45 13.65
CA ILE A 205 -0.08 12.85 12.78
C ILE A 205 -0.82 11.77 13.57
N GLY A 206 -2.10 11.97 13.81
CA GLY A 206 -3.03 10.99 14.37
C GLY A 206 -3.87 10.34 13.28
N MET A 207 -4.06 9.03 13.32
CA MET A 207 -4.90 8.30 12.38
C MET A 207 -5.61 7.14 13.06
N GLU A 208 -6.81 6.77 12.60
CA GLU A 208 -7.49 5.59 13.12
C GLU A 208 -6.84 4.27 12.65
N THR A 209 -6.95 3.23 13.47
CA THR A 209 -6.53 1.86 13.11
C THR A 209 -7.65 1.14 12.38
N LEU A 210 -7.48 0.83 11.10
CA LEU A 210 -8.46 0.09 10.32
C LEU A 210 -8.11 -1.39 10.17
N ALA A 211 -9.01 -2.26 10.59
CA ALA A 211 -8.91 -3.70 10.36
C ALA A 211 -9.42 -4.07 8.96
N VAL A 212 -8.73 -3.61 7.91
CA VAL A 212 -9.13 -3.78 6.49
C VAL A 212 -9.44 -5.23 6.14
N GLN A 213 -8.67 -6.20 6.65
CA GLN A 213 -8.92 -7.62 6.43
C GLN A 213 -10.29 -8.06 6.99
N ASN A 214 -10.66 -7.59 8.19
CA ASN A 214 -11.96 -7.91 8.79
C ASN A 214 -13.11 -7.21 8.07
N MET A 215 -12.91 -5.95 7.66
CA MET A 215 -13.90 -5.18 6.92
C MET A 215 -14.23 -5.82 5.57
N THR A 216 -13.23 -6.41 4.90
CA THR A 216 -13.38 -7.00 3.56
C THR A 216 -13.74 -8.49 3.56
N ARG A 217 -13.95 -9.11 4.71
CA ARG A 217 -14.41 -10.51 4.81
C ARG A 217 -15.76 -10.68 4.10
N ARG A 218 -15.98 -11.88 3.57
CA ARG A 218 -17.29 -12.25 3.00
C ARG A 218 -18.37 -12.20 4.08
N ALA A 219 -19.61 -11.90 3.67
CA ALA A 219 -20.76 -12.02 4.57
C ALA A 219 -20.90 -13.47 5.03
N LYS A 220 -21.26 -13.65 6.29
CA LYS A 220 -21.56 -14.97 6.85
C LYS A 220 -22.76 -15.57 6.08
N LYS A 221 -22.76 -16.88 5.93
CA LYS A 221 -23.94 -17.58 5.42
C LYS A 221 -25.11 -17.33 6.40
N LYS A 222 -26.27 -17.01 5.85
CA LYS A 222 -27.54 -16.98 6.58
C LYS A 222 -28.34 -18.18 6.10
N LEU A 223 -28.86 -18.94 7.05
CA LEU A 223 -29.76 -20.05 6.81
C LEU A 223 -31.14 -19.65 7.38
N ASP A 224 -32.20 -20.12 6.76
CA ASP A 224 -33.54 -20.05 7.33
C ASP A 224 -33.80 -21.20 8.33
N GLU A 225 -35.00 -21.27 8.85
CA GLU A 225 -35.41 -22.32 9.79
C GLU A 225 -35.34 -23.73 9.20
N SER A 226 -35.36 -23.83 7.87
CA SER A 226 -35.24 -25.09 7.10
C SER A 226 -33.80 -25.40 6.68
N VAL A 227 -32.80 -24.69 7.26
CA VAL A 227 -31.36 -24.84 6.95
C VAL A 227 -31.02 -24.51 5.48
N MET A 228 -31.90 -23.78 4.78
CA MET A 228 -31.64 -23.37 3.39
C MET A 228 -30.95 -21.99 3.34
N PRO A 229 -30.03 -21.79 2.36
CA PRO A 229 -29.30 -20.53 2.23
C PRO A 229 -30.24 -19.37 1.85
N THR A 230 -30.25 -18.31 2.65
CA THR A 230 -30.98 -17.07 2.37
C THR A 230 -30.09 -15.92 1.91
N ARG A 231 -30.70 -14.83 1.43
CA ARG A 231 -29.97 -13.61 1.03
C ARG A 231 -29.25 -13.01 2.25
N ASN A 232 -27.93 -12.90 2.17
CA ASN A 232 -27.07 -12.45 3.25
C ASN A 232 -26.41 -11.08 3.01
N GLY A 233 -26.86 -10.30 2.01
CA GLY A 233 -26.31 -9.00 1.67
C GLY A 233 -24.91 -9.03 1.01
N GLN A 234 -24.44 -10.22 0.58
CA GLN A 234 -23.10 -10.37 -0.03
C GLN A 234 -22.88 -9.46 -1.24
N SER A 235 -23.91 -9.14 -2.01
CA SER A 235 -23.80 -8.25 -3.19
C SER A 235 -23.42 -6.83 -2.78
N ALA A 236 -24.15 -6.24 -1.84
CA ALA A 236 -23.86 -4.90 -1.30
C ALA A 236 -22.47 -4.88 -0.62
N LYS A 237 -22.17 -5.92 0.17
CA LYS A 237 -20.88 -6.05 0.82
C LYS A 237 -19.72 -6.18 -0.18
N ARG A 238 -19.91 -6.85 -1.32
CA ARG A 238 -18.91 -6.93 -2.38
C ARG A 238 -18.57 -5.56 -2.96
N THR A 239 -19.55 -4.69 -3.15
CA THR A 239 -19.33 -3.32 -3.64
C THR A 239 -18.53 -2.52 -2.63
N MET A 240 -18.91 -2.54 -1.36
CA MET A 240 -18.18 -1.88 -0.27
C MET A 240 -16.74 -2.41 -0.14
N ASN A 241 -16.57 -3.73 -0.12
CA ASN A 241 -15.25 -4.36 -0.06
C ASN A 241 -14.35 -3.92 -1.22
N ARG A 242 -14.92 -3.79 -2.43
CA ARG A 242 -14.18 -3.28 -3.59
C ARG A 242 -13.73 -1.85 -3.39
N SER A 243 -14.57 -0.97 -2.84
CA SER A 243 -14.21 0.41 -2.52
C SER A 243 -13.11 0.49 -1.47
N ILE A 244 -13.20 -0.27 -0.40
CA ILE A 244 -12.18 -0.35 0.65
C ILE A 244 -10.82 -0.82 0.08
N LEU A 245 -10.83 -1.92 -0.69
CA LEU A 245 -9.60 -2.46 -1.30
C LEU A 245 -9.01 -1.52 -2.38
N ARG A 246 -9.88 -0.77 -3.05
CA ARG A 246 -9.49 0.24 -4.03
C ARG A 246 -8.63 1.32 -3.40
N ASN A 247 -9.01 1.82 -2.23
CA ASN A 247 -8.33 2.92 -1.56
C ASN A 247 -6.92 2.53 -1.11
N GLY A 248 -6.71 1.26 -0.71
CA GLY A 248 -5.38 0.78 -0.32
C GLY A 248 -4.84 1.47 0.94
N TRP A 249 -5.70 1.73 1.92
CA TRP A 249 -5.37 2.46 3.15
C TRP A 249 -4.19 1.88 3.91
N SER A 250 -4.08 0.55 4.02
CA SER A 250 -2.92 -0.07 4.67
C SER A 250 -1.59 0.39 4.08
N SER A 251 -1.53 0.55 2.74
CA SER A 251 -0.33 1.04 2.08
C SER A 251 -0.03 2.52 2.36
N LEU A 252 -1.06 3.35 2.61
CA LEU A 252 -0.88 4.73 3.05
C LEU A 252 -0.36 4.78 4.50
N VAL A 253 -0.96 3.97 5.39
CA VAL A 253 -0.52 3.82 6.78
C VAL A 253 0.95 3.43 6.85
N ASP A 254 1.36 2.39 6.10
CA ASP A 254 2.76 1.97 6.03
C ASP A 254 3.68 3.12 5.58
N LYS A 255 3.23 3.90 4.58
CA LYS A 255 4.01 5.05 4.07
C LYS A 255 4.13 6.18 5.09
N LEU A 256 3.08 6.46 5.84
CA LEU A 256 3.13 7.44 6.92
C LEU A 256 4.04 6.96 8.04
N ALA A 257 3.90 5.72 8.50
CA ALA A 257 4.68 5.16 9.59
C ALA A 257 6.20 5.25 9.33
N TYR A 258 6.70 4.68 8.22
CA TYR A 258 8.14 4.71 7.97
C TYR A 258 8.67 6.12 7.65
N LYS A 259 7.88 6.96 6.97
CA LYS A 259 8.31 8.32 6.65
C LYS A 259 8.33 9.21 7.90
N SER A 260 7.38 9.05 8.82
CA SER A 260 7.40 9.75 10.10
C SER A 260 8.69 9.42 10.86
N GLN A 261 9.02 8.14 10.97
CA GLN A 261 10.26 7.69 11.59
C GLN A 261 11.50 8.31 10.89
N TRP A 262 11.54 8.32 9.57
CA TRP A 262 12.67 8.87 8.82
C TRP A 262 12.82 10.38 8.97
N CYS A 263 11.70 11.08 9.06
CA CYS A 263 11.71 12.55 9.10
C CYS A 263 11.66 13.13 10.52
N GLY A 264 11.69 12.30 11.57
CA GLY A 264 11.58 12.76 12.96
C GLY A 264 10.20 13.33 13.27
N ARG A 265 9.14 12.70 12.74
CA ARG A 265 7.74 13.05 13.00
C ARG A 265 7.09 12.00 13.90
N THR A 266 6.08 12.40 14.65
CA THR A 266 5.29 11.50 15.50
C THR A 266 4.06 11.03 14.72
N PHE A 267 3.89 9.71 14.60
CA PHE A 267 2.73 9.08 14.00
C PHE A 267 2.08 8.14 15.00
N VAL A 268 0.82 8.43 15.37
CA VAL A 268 0.06 7.68 16.36
C VAL A 268 -1.19 7.11 15.71
N GLN A 269 -1.44 5.83 15.95
CA GLN A 269 -2.66 5.15 15.53
C GLN A 269 -3.61 5.00 16.72
N VAL A 270 -4.80 5.59 16.59
CA VAL A 270 -5.89 5.49 17.58
C VAL A 270 -6.61 4.15 17.43
N ASP A 271 -7.09 3.59 18.53
CA ASP A 271 -7.82 2.33 18.50
C ASP A 271 -9.07 2.40 17.62
N ARG A 272 -9.33 1.34 16.88
CA ARG A 272 -10.46 1.22 15.95
C ARG A 272 -11.83 1.29 16.59
N PHE A 273 -11.94 1.08 17.90
CA PHE A 273 -13.19 1.17 18.65
C PHE A 273 -13.42 2.53 19.27
N TYR A 274 -12.47 3.44 19.15
CA TYR A 274 -12.65 4.81 19.57
C TYR A 274 -13.80 5.45 18.77
N PRO A 275 -14.85 5.97 19.43
CA PRO A 275 -16.06 6.42 18.75
C PRO A 275 -15.92 7.81 18.14
N SER A 276 -14.85 8.03 17.35
CA SER A 276 -14.46 9.34 16.80
C SER A 276 -15.59 10.09 16.09
N SER A 277 -16.42 9.39 15.31
CA SER A 277 -17.53 10.02 14.57
C SER A 277 -18.76 10.32 15.41
N ARG A 278 -18.87 9.79 16.65
CA ARG A 278 -20.02 9.95 17.53
C ARG A 278 -19.76 10.87 18.72
N LEU A 279 -18.53 11.25 18.97
CA LEU A 279 -18.16 12.19 20.01
C LEU A 279 -18.21 13.61 19.45
N CYS A 280 -18.82 14.52 20.17
CA CYS A 280 -18.70 15.94 19.90
C CYS A 280 -17.28 16.40 20.27
N HIS A 281 -16.52 16.93 19.31
CA HIS A 281 -15.14 17.36 19.59
C HIS A 281 -15.10 18.59 20.53
N SER A 282 -16.21 19.36 20.60
CA SER A 282 -16.28 20.59 21.42
C SER A 282 -16.56 20.31 22.89
N CYS A 283 -17.45 19.35 23.21
CA CYS A 283 -17.87 19.08 24.60
C CYS A 283 -17.72 17.62 25.05
N GLY A 284 -17.30 16.72 24.18
CA GLY A 284 -17.14 15.29 24.51
C GLY A 284 -18.44 14.52 24.62
N HIS A 285 -19.61 15.14 24.44
CA HIS A 285 -20.89 14.42 24.48
C HIS A 285 -20.95 13.35 23.39
N LYS A 286 -21.41 12.13 23.76
CA LYS A 286 -21.53 11.01 22.84
C LYS A 286 -22.95 10.93 22.29
N TYR A 287 -23.10 11.08 20.98
CA TYR A 287 -24.38 10.97 20.29
C TYR A 287 -24.57 9.55 19.74
N ASP A 288 -25.40 8.75 20.37
CA ASP A 288 -25.63 7.36 19.99
C ASP A 288 -26.66 7.20 18.85
N GLY A 289 -27.47 8.22 18.57
CA GLY A 289 -28.50 8.25 17.52
C GLY A 289 -27.99 8.49 16.10
N LEU A 290 -26.71 8.81 15.90
CA LEU A 290 -26.15 9.22 14.61
C LEU A 290 -26.23 8.09 13.57
N LEU A 291 -26.99 8.31 12.49
CA LEU A 291 -27.12 7.37 11.37
C LEU A 291 -25.89 7.45 10.45
N LEU A 292 -25.59 6.33 9.77
CA LEU A 292 -24.48 6.28 8.82
C LEU A 292 -24.66 7.19 7.60
N SER A 293 -25.89 7.54 7.25
CA SER A 293 -26.24 8.44 6.15
C SER A 293 -26.06 9.92 6.51
N GLU A 294 -26.11 10.28 7.79
CA GLU A 294 -26.00 11.65 8.26
C GLU A 294 -24.56 12.12 8.15
N ARG A 295 -24.36 13.23 7.46
CA ARG A 295 -23.05 13.85 7.23
C ARG A 295 -22.85 15.09 8.09
N GLU A 296 -23.93 15.76 8.40
CA GLU A 296 -23.97 16.91 9.26
C GLU A 296 -24.88 16.61 10.44
N TRP A 297 -24.52 17.02 11.63
CA TRP A 297 -25.31 16.83 12.84
C TRP A 297 -25.03 17.92 13.83
N MET A 298 -26.01 18.17 14.69
CA MET A 298 -25.92 19.16 15.79
C MET A 298 -25.81 18.42 17.11
N CYS A 299 -24.88 18.83 17.95
CA CYS A 299 -24.71 18.27 19.28
C CYS A 299 -25.88 18.66 20.18
N GLU A 300 -26.58 17.68 20.74
CA GLU A 300 -27.71 17.90 21.64
C GLU A 300 -27.31 18.57 22.97
N SER A 301 -26.05 18.42 23.39
CA SER A 301 -25.53 18.96 24.64
C SER A 301 -25.06 20.40 24.54
N CYS A 302 -24.31 20.75 23.47
CA CYS A 302 -23.68 22.08 23.34
C CYS A 302 -24.16 22.89 22.12
N GLY A 303 -25.06 22.34 21.31
CA GLY A 303 -25.62 23.01 20.13
C GLY A 303 -24.63 23.20 18.95
N THR A 304 -23.42 22.71 19.04
CA THR A 304 -22.42 22.86 17.95
C THR A 304 -22.80 22.00 16.76
N SER A 305 -22.80 22.59 15.55
CA SER A 305 -22.98 21.88 14.30
C SER A 305 -21.66 21.30 13.81
N HIS A 306 -21.68 20.07 13.33
CA HIS A 306 -20.52 19.31 12.92
C HIS A 306 -20.68 18.72 11.53
N ASP A 307 -19.65 18.87 10.68
CA ASP A 307 -19.40 17.89 9.62
C ASP A 307 -18.85 16.63 10.29
N ARG A 308 -19.48 15.50 10.05
CA ARG A 308 -19.18 14.22 10.70
C ARG A 308 -17.74 13.76 10.51
N ASP A 309 -17.22 13.87 9.28
CA ASP A 309 -15.91 13.35 8.93
C ASP A 309 -14.80 14.29 9.47
N VAL A 310 -15.06 15.63 9.48
CA VAL A 310 -14.16 16.62 10.10
C VAL A 310 -14.16 16.47 11.62
N ASN A 311 -15.33 16.29 12.24
CA ASN A 311 -15.46 16.03 13.68
C ASN A 311 -14.70 14.74 14.08
N ALA A 312 -14.80 13.69 13.28
CA ALA A 312 -14.06 12.46 13.51
C ALA A 312 -12.54 12.68 13.45
N ALA A 313 -12.05 13.43 12.46
CA ALA A 313 -10.64 13.76 12.33
C ALA A 313 -10.11 14.59 13.52
N LEU A 314 -10.90 15.54 14.04
CA LEU A 314 -10.58 16.33 15.24
C LEU A 314 -10.50 15.44 16.49
N ASN A 315 -11.46 14.54 16.68
CA ASN A 315 -11.45 13.59 17.79
C ASN A 315 -10.27 12.61 17.71
N ILE A 316 -9.93 12.15 16.51
CA ILE A 316 -8.73 11.30 16.27
C ILE A 316 -7.47 12.06 16.65
N LEU A 317 -7.34 13.34 16.31
CA LEU A 317 -6.21 14.16 16.72
C LEU A 317 -6.11 14.28 18.25
N GLY A 318 -7.21 14.64 18.90
CA GLY A 318 -7.25 14.79 20.37
C GLY A 318 -6.87 13.49 21.10
N GLU A 319 -7.43 12.36 20.68
CA GLU A 319 -7.09 11.05 21.27
C GLU A 319 -5.65 10.62 20.98
N ALA A 320 -5.14 10.87 19.79
CA ALA A 320 -3.75 10.58 19.44
C ALA A 320 -2.77 11.40 20.29
N LEU A 321 -3.05 12.68 20.52
CA LEU A 321 -2.27 13.54 21.41
C LEU A 321 -2.30 13.02 22.85
N ARG A 322 -3.47 12.64 23.36
CA ARG A 322 -3.62 12.04 24.70
C ARG A 322 -2.76 10.77 24.85
N LEU A 323 -2.82 9.87 23.86
CA LEU A 323 -2.04 8.63 23.86
C LEU A 323 -0.55 8.88 23.84
N SER A 324 -0.07 9.93 23.13
CA SER A 324 1.34 10.25 23.07
C SER A 324 1.90 10.77 24.38
N GLN A 325 1.09 11.44 25.21
CA GLN A 325 1.49 11.92 26.52
C GLN A 325 1.61 10.79 27.56
N VAL A 326 0.82 9.73 27.42
CA VAL A 326 0.84 8.58 28.34
C VAL A 326 2.04 7.65 28.09
N THR A 327 2.66 7.75 26.92
CA THR A 327 3.76 6.85 26.50
C THR A 327 5.15 7.46 26.76
N GLN A 328 5.21 8.71 27.21
CA GLN A 328 6.41 9.38 27.71
C GLN A 328 6.56 9.19 29.23
#